data_b7c92139d4a4ce95911811d983889529
#
_entry.id   b7c92139d4a4ce95911811d983889529
#
_cell.length_a   1.000
_cell.length_b   1.000
_cell.length_c   1.000
_cell.angle_alpha   90.00
_cell.angle_beta   90.00
_cell.angle_gamma   90.00
#
_symmetry.space_group_name_H-M   'P 1'
#
loop_
_entity.id
_entity.type
_entity.pdbx_description
1 polymer ?
#
loop_
_entity_poly.entity_id
_entity_poly.type
_entity_poly.pdbx_seq_one_letter_code
_entity_poly.pdbx_strand_id
1 'polypeptide(L)'
;MEKKREKKEIIQNNKQYKTLKEKYDNLLTKLYYASLVLTAIGIFYLGKGIGEFRKRVIPLNPDYEFSKFSDFKMFLILLPIISLFKYNIQKVLIKFCEKIMKESFRHPKTENDKILAKKYRIKLPMHVYKCFMYFSLTIFGYYVLKDLNFFPKSLLGHGWLPNMFINGYPKSFFFYKPPLFDFYYQLCLAYFTSDLIWLLFINERQTDFVDMLLHHSCTISLIVFSHLTHYSNVGSVVLFLHIESDILVHFTRILLQTDISENIKNISGIALSLNFIYTRIYVLGDIIYVLYTYVTWKGTVDWFLLILLVIIYFMHINWTIMLIQKIVGMLNGKKITDNSGYKIKQKQ
;
A
#
# COMPACT_ATOMS: atom_id res chain seq x y z
N MET A 1 50.58 21.33 5.97
CA MET A 1 49.43 22.24 5.62
C MET A 1 48.20 21.48 5.16
N GLU A 2 48.33 20.43 4.37
CA GLU A 2 47.24 19.61 3.82
C GLU A 2 46.30 19.00 4.89
N LYS A 3 46.85 18.32 5.91
CA LYS A 3 46.04 17.73 7.01
C LYS A 3 45.19 18.74 7.78
N LYS A 4 45.62 20.00 7.85
CA LYS A 4 44.81 21.09 8.47
C LYS A 4 43.68 21.57 7.57
N ARG A 5 43.84 21.51 6.27
CA ARG A 5 42.81 21.83 5.27
C ARG A 5 41.74 20.76 5.26
N GLU A 6 42.13 19.50 5.18
CA GLU A 6 41.18 18.35 5.22
C GLU A 6 40.35 18.35 6.50
N LYS A 7 40.95 18.62 7.67
CA LYS A 7 40.22 18.69 8.92
C LYS A 7 39.21 19.84 8.98
N LYS A 8 39.51 20.98 8.36
CA LYS A 8 38.56 22.12 8.23
C LYS A 8 37.41 21.81 7.30
N GLU A 9 37.65 21.15 6.17
CA GLU A 9 36.59 20.73 5.21
C GLU A 9 35.65 19.70 5.84
N ILE A 10 36.15 18.73 6.57
CA ILE A 10 35.33 17.74 7.29
C ILE A 10 34.44 18.41 8.35
N ILE A 11 34.96 19.38 9.08
CA ILE A 11 34.20 20.12 10.10
C ILE A 11 33.12 20.98 9.44
N GLN A 12 33.44 21.63 8.33
CA GLN A 12 32.50 22.48 7.58
C GLN A 12 31.37 21.66 6.93
N ASN A 13 31.69 20.49 6.34
CA ASN A 13 30.76 19.55 5.79
C ASN A 13 29.82 18.96 6.88
N ASN A 14 30.34 18.63 8.05
CA ASN A 14 29.54 18.15 9.16
C ASN A 14 28.59 19.23 9.71
N LYS A 15 29.01 20.49 9.76
CA LYS A 15 28.18 21.62 10.17
C LYS A 15 27.05 21.88 9.16
N GLN A 16 27.36 21.86 7.87
CA GLN A 16 26.37 22.01 6.82
C GLN A 16 25.34 20.85 6.79
N TYR A 17 25.82 19.62 7.00
CA TYR A 17 24.95 18.45 7.12
C TYR A 17 24.01 18.54 8.34
N LYS A 18 24.51 19.01 9.49
CA LYS A 18 23.70 19.20 10.70
C LYS A 18 22.60 20.24 10.49
N THR A 19 22.94 21.36 9.86
CA THR A 19 21.97 22.43 9.51
C THR A 19 20.91 21.96 8.50
N LEU A 20 21.30 21.19 7.51
CA LEU A 20 20.35 20.60 6.53
C LEU A 20 19.42 19.57 7.20
N LYS A 21 19.94 18.77 8.10
CA LYS A 21 19.15 17.80 8.87
C LYS A 21 18.13 18.51 9.77
N GLU A 22 18.53 19.55 10.48
CA GLU A 22 17.63 20.36 11.32
C GLU A 22 16.53 21.06 10.50
N LYS A 23 16.85 21.60 9.31
CA LYS A 23 15.85 22.16 8.38
C LYS A 23 14.88 21.08 7.88
N TYR A 24 15.38 19.90 7.57
CA TYR A 24 14.55 18.78 7.11
C TYR A 24 13.62 18.27 8.23
N ASP A 25 14.14 18.10 9.45
CA ASP A 25 13.36 17.67 10.62
C ASP A 25 12.28 18.72 10.97
N ASN A 26 12.60 20.01 10.85
CA ASN A 26 11.63 21.11 11.06
C ASN A 26 10.54 21.13 9.96
N LEU A 27 10.91 20.89 8.69
CA LEU A 27 9.96 20.78 7.59
C LEU A 27 9.02 19.57 7.79
N LEU A 28 9.57 18.40 8.15
CA LEU A 28 8.79 17.20 8.45
C LEU A 28 7.81 17.44 9.61
N THR A 29 8.25 18.13 10.66
CA THR A 29 7.39 18.48 11.80
C THR A 29 6.24 19.39 11.37
N LYS A 30 6.51 20.39 10.54
CA LYS A 30 5.48 21.28 9.98
C LYS A 30 4.49 20.53 9.07
N LEU A 31 4.98 19.62 8.21
CA LEU A 31 4.16 18.78 7.38
C LEU A 31 3.30 17.81 8.21
N TYR A 32 3.84 17.30 9.30
CA TYR A 32 3.09 16.48 10.26
C TYR A 32 1.92 17.26 10.88
N TYR A 33 2.17 18.46 11.42
CA TYR A 33 1.09 19.30 11.97
C TYR A 33 0.08 19.73 10.91
N ALA A 34 0.53 20.09 9.72
CA ALA A 34 -0.36 20.41 8.61
C ALA A 34 -1.24 19.19 8.23
N SER A 35 -0.69 17.98 8.23
CA SER A 35 -1.45 16.77 7.95
C SER A 35 -2.49 16.48 9.03
N LEU A 36 -2.18 16.70 10.30
CA LEU A 36 -3.16 16.58 11.41
C LEU A 36 -4.32 17.56 11.26
N VAL A 37 -4.03 18.83 10.95
CA VAL A 37 -5.05 19.84 10.72
C VAL A 37 -5.92 19.48 9.51
N LEU A 38 -5.30 19.10 8.39
CA LEU A 38 -6.01 18.66 7.18
C LEU A 38 -6.86 17.41 7.44
N THR A 39 -6.38 16.49 8.27
CA THR A 39 -7.14 15.31 8.68
C THR A 39 -8.36 15.71 9.51
N ALA A 40 -8.22 16.61 10.48
CA ALA A 40 -9.33 17.09 11.30
C ALA A 40 -10.39 17.83 10.46
N ILE A 41 -9.95 18.70 9.55
CA ILE A 41 -10.81 19.37 8.57
C ILE A 41 -11.50 18.34 7.67
N GLY A 42 -10.74 17.34 7.18
CA GLY A 42 -11.24 16.25 6.36
C GLY A 42 -12.34 15.46 7.07
N ILE A 43 -12.14 15.08 8.33
CA ILE A 43 -13.13 14.37 9.15
C ILE A 43 -14.43 15.17 9.29
N PHE A 44 -14.33 16.49 9.52
CA PHE A 44 -15.49 17.37 9.63
C PHE A 44 -16.30 17.41 8.32
N TYR A 45 -15.62 17.69 7.19
CA TYR A 45 -16.28 17.72 5.88
C TYR A 45 -16.80 16.35 5.45
N LEU A 46 -16.14 15.28 5.81
CA LEU A 46 -16.60 13.91 5.52
C LEU A 46 -17.86 13.55 6.33
N GLY A 47 -17.93 13.96 7.60
CA GLY A 47 -19.14 13.81 8.41
C GLY A 47 -20.34 14.50 7.76
N LYS A 48 -20.15 15.74 7.29
CA LYS A 48 -21.15 16.48 6.52
C LYS A 48 -21.51 15.75 5.22
N GLY A 49 -20.52 15.28 4.48
CA GLY A 49 -20.71 14.56 3.21
C GLY A 49 -21.46 13.24 3.36
N ILE A 50 -21.23 12.48 4.44
CA ILE A 50 -22.02 11.29 4.77
C ILE A 50 -23.48 11.65 5.03
N GLY A 51 -23.74 12.74 5.74
CA GLY A 51 -25.09 13.27 5.96
C GLY A 51 -25.80 13.64 4.65
N GLU A 52 -25.09 14.32 3.73
CA GLU A 52 -25.60 14.66 2.40
C GLU A 52 -25.88 13.41 1.55
N PHE A 53 -24.99 12.43 1.60
CA PHE A 53 -25.17 11.14 0.93
C PHE A 53 -26.43 10.42 1.44
N ARG A 54 -26.64 10.31 2.74
CA ARG A 54 -27.81 9.69 3.34
C ARG A 54 -29.11 10.36 2.91
N LYS A 55 -29.16 11.69 2.91
CA LYS A 55 -30.32 12.47 2.45
C LYS A 55 -30.67 12.19 0.97
N ARG A 56 -29.69 11.89 0.12
CA ARG A 56 -29.91 11.52 -1.28
C ARG A 56 -30.43 10.10 -1.46
N VAL A 57 -30.07 9.19 -0.57
CA VAL A 57 -30.38 7.75 -0.67
C VAL A 57 -31.75 7.42 -0.07
N ILE A 58 -32.13 8.07 1.06
CA ILE A 58 -33.40 7.84 1.76
C ILE A 58 -34.63 7.85 0.82
N PRO A 59 -34.79 8.84 -0.10
CA PRO A 59 -35.93 8.86 -1.01
C PRO A 59 -35.96 7.71 -2.02
N LEU A 60 -34.82 7.06 -2.29
CA LEU A 60 -34.68 5.97 -3.27
C LEU A 60 -34.91 4.61 -2.66
N ASN A 61 -34.58 4.44 -1.41
CA ASN A 61 -34.80 3.23 -0.63
C ASN A 61 -34.98 3.59 0.86
N PRO A 62 -36.23 3.85 1.31
CA PRO A 62 -36.52 4.28 2.69
C PRO A 62 -36.12 3.22 3.73
N ASP A 63 -36.21 1.92 3.38
CA ASP A 63 -35.92 0.80 4.28
C ASP A 63 -34.45 0.41 4.29
N TYR A 64 -33.61 1.18 3.62
CA TYR A 64 -32.19 0.85 3.51
C TYR A 64 -31.43 1.12 4.82
N GLU A 65 -30.81 0.07 5.33
CA GLU A 65 -29.92 0.18 6.50
C GLU A 65 -28.56 0.78 6.10
N PHE A 66 -28.33 1.99 6.57
CA PHE A 66 -27.03 2.66 6.35
C PHE A 66 -25.96 2.05 7.24
N SER A 67 -24.79 1.81 6.66
CA SER A 67 -23.60 1.43 7.41
C SER A 67 -23.29 2.46 8.51
N LYS A 68 -22.97 1.96 9.68
CA LYS A 68 -22.65 2.74 10.89
C LYS A 68 -21.22 2.48 11.32
N PHE A 69 -20.64 3.38 12.10
CA PHE A 69 -19.33 3.12 12.71
C PHE A 69 -19.35 1.90 13.65
N SER A 70 -20.51 1.58 14.25
CA SER A 70 -20.68 0.36 15.03
C SER A 70 -20.48 -0.94 14.24
N ASP A 71 -20.57 -0.89 12.92
CA ASP A 71 -20.41 -2.07 12.07
C ASP A 71 -18.95 -2.51 11.99
N PHE A 72 -18.02 -1.62 12.36
CA PHE A 72 -16.59 -1.93 12.45
C PHE A 72 -16.18 -2.70 13.73
N LYS A 73 -17.10 -3.39 14.42
CA LYS A 73 -16.79 -4.18 15.61
C LYS A 73 -15.73 -5.26 15.35
N MET A 74 -15.85 -5.96 14.23
CA MET A 74 -14.87 -7.00 13.86
C MET A 74 -13.49 -6.42 13.60
N PHE A 75 -13.40 -5.23 13.01
CA PHE A 75 -12.13 -4.52 12.85
C PHE A 75 -11.42 -4.30 14.19
N LEU A 76 -12.15 -3.87 15.24
CA LEU A 76 -11.57 -3.61 16.56
C LEU A 76 -11.04 -4.90 17.21
N ILE A 77 -11.63 -6.05 16.91
CA ILE A 77 -11.17 -7.37 17.38
C ILE A 77 -9.99 -7.84 16.54
N LEU A 78 -10.08 -7.72 15.22
CA LEU A 78 -9.06 -8.23 14.29
C LEU A 78 -7.75 -7.45 14.37
N LEU A 79 -7.79 -6.15 14.59
CA LEU A 79 -6.61 -5.29 14.63
C LEU A 79 -5.55 -5.75 15.66
N PRO A 80 -5.87 -5.94 16.94
CA PRO A 80 -4.92 -6.47 17.92
C PRO A 80 -4.48 -7.90 17.60
N ILE A 81 -5.36 -8.75 17.12
CA ILE A 81 -5.04 -10.14 16.75
C ILE A 81 -3.99 -10.15 15.62
N ILE A 82 -4.21 -9.39 14.54
CA ILE A 82 -3.28 -9.30 13.41
C ILE A 82 -1.95 -8.70 13.86
N SER A 83 -1.97 -7.66 14.71
CA SER A 83 -0.76 -7.02 15.20
C SER A 83 0.09 -7.94 16.08
N LEU A 84 -0.55 -8.71 16.97
CA LEU A 84 0.10 -9.72 17.78
C LEU A 84 0.61 -10.90 16.93
N PHE A 85 -0.18 -11.37 15.98
CA PHE A 85 0.25 -12.41 15.05
C PHE A 85 1.48 -11.96 14.27
N LYS A 86 1.46 -10.74 13.70
CA LYS A 86 2.59 -10.15 12.99
C LYS A 86 3.85 -10.11 13.84
N TYR A 87 3.74 -9.67 15.09
CA TYR A 87 4.87 -9.60 16.02
C TYR A 87 5.48 -10.97 16.31
N ASN A 88 4.65 -11.97 16.60
CA ASN A 88 5.11 -13.30 16.96
C ASN A 88 5.67 -14.05 15.75
N ILE A 89 4.97 -14.02 14.61
CA ILE A 89 5.41 -14.73 13.42
C ILE A 89 6.74 -14.18 12.87
N GLN A 90 6.96 -12.87 12.94
CA GLN A 90 8.23 -12.28 12.52
C GLN A 90 9.39 -12.79 13.37
N LYS A 91 9.22 -12.95 14.69
CA LYS A 91 10.25 -13.55 15.55
C LYS A 91 10.59 -14.99 15.17
N VAL A 92 9.59 -15.79 14.82
CA VAL A 92 9.80 -17.16 14.35
C VAL A 92 10.50 -17.17 13.00
N LEU A 93 10.07 -16.29 12.09
CA LEU A 93 10.62 -16.21 10.73
C LEU A 93 12.08 -15.74 10.70
N ILE A 94 12.56 -14.99 11.69
CA ILE A 94 13.97 -14.54 11.73
C ILE A 94 14.93 -15.74 11.62
N LYS A 95 14.73 -16.79 12.41
CA LYS A 95 15.59 -17.98 12.41
C LYS A 95 15.55 -18.73 11.07
N PHE A 96 14.36 -18.80 10.44
CA PHE A 96 14.20 -19.40 9.12
C PHE A 96 14.87 -18.55 8.03
N CYS A 97 14.62 -17.25 8.04
CA CYS A 97 15.14 -16.31 7.05
C CYS A 97 16.67 -16.19 7.09
N GLU A 98 17.29 -16.31 8.26
CA GLU A 98 18.75 -16.33 8.38
C GLU A 98 19.39 -17.49 7.60
N LYS A 99 18.69 -18.63 7.46
CA LYS A 99 19.19 -19.79 6.69
C LYS A 99 19.15 -19.55 5.18
N ILE A 100 18.15 -18.83 4.68
CA ILE A 100 17.94 -18.60 3.24
C ILE A 100 18.53 -17.27 2.74
N MET A 101 18.95 -16.40 3.63
CA MET A 101 19.57 -15.12 3.31
C MET A 101 20.90 -15.31 2.58
N LYS A 102 21.27 -14.38 1.70
CA LYS A 102 22.53 -14.40 0.95
C LYS A 102 23.72 -14.70 1.86
N GLU A 103 24.64 -15.55 1.39
CA GLU A 103 25.84 -15.93 2.13
C GLU A 103 26.70 -14.71 2.52
N SER A 104 26.82 -13.72 1.62
CA SER A 104 27.54 -12.47 1.89
C SER A 104 26.95 -11.68 3.08
N PHE A 105 25.65 -11.88 3.38
CA PHE A 105 24.98 -11.25 4.53
C PHE A 105 24.97 -12.14 5.76
N ARG A 106 25.04 -13.47 5.60
CA ARG A 106 25.24 -14.41 6.72
C ARG A 106 26.64 -14.29 7.31
N HIS A 107 27.65 -14.11 6.43
CA HIS A 107 29.06 -13.99 6.79
C HIS A 107 29.65 -12.68 6.22
N PRO A 108 29.28 -11.52 6.77
CA PRO A 108 29.69 -10.22 6.23
C PRO A 108 31.20 -10.00 6.40
N LYS A 109 31.89 -9.75 5.29
CA LYS A 109 33.34 -9.49 5.27
C LYS A 109 33.68 -8.00 5.36
N THR A 110 32.84 -7.13 4.83
CA THR A 110 33.04 -5.68 4.84
C THR A 110 32.09 -4.98 5.82
N GLU A 111 32.42 -3.76 6.25
CA GLU A 111 31.51 -2.94 7.06
C GLU A 111 30.18 -2.65 6.35
N ASN A 112 30.22 -2.46 5.03
CA ASN A 112 29.01 -2.31 4.24
C ASN A 112 28.14 -3.57 4.27
N ASP A 113 28.74 -4.75 4.20
CA ASP A 113 28.00 -6.04 4.30
C ASP A 113 27.37 -6.21 5.69
N LYS A 114 28.05 -5.78 6.75
CA LYS A 114 27.50 -5.82 8.12
C LYS A 114 26.24 -4.95 8.25
N ILE A 115 26.29 -3.72 7.71
CA ILE A 115 25.15 -2.81 7.71
C ILE A 115 23.99 -3.40 6.91
N LEU A 116 24.26 -3.96 5.72
CA LEU A 116 23.25 -4.62 4.89
C LEU A 116 22.70 -5.88 5.55
N ALA A 117 23.55 -6.70 6.14
CA ALA A 117 23.15 -7.90 6.88
C ALA A 117 22.19 -7.57 8.03
N LYS A 118 22.50 -6.56 8.84
CA LYS A 118 21.60 -6.10 9.91
C LYS A 118 20.23 -5.68 9.36
N LYS A 119 20.23 -4.97 8.25
CA LYS A 119 19.01 -4.53 7.58
C LYS A 119 18.18 -5.72 7.07
N TYR A 120 18.80 -6.66 6.37
CA TYR A 120 18.08 -7.77 5.75
C TYR A 120 17.59 -8.80 6.76
N ARG A 121 18.25 -8.96 7.92
CA ARG A 121 17.72 -9.75 9.04
C ARG A 121 16.33 -9.31 9.51
N ILE A 122 16.03 -8.02 9.39
CA ILE A 122 14.71 -7.47 9.76
C ILE A 122 13.75 -7.49 8.57
N LYS A 123 14.23 -7.13 7.37
CA LYS A 123 13.38 -6.98 6.18
C LYS A 123 12.93 -8.29 5.56
N LEU A 124 13.80 -9.30 5.50
CA LEU A 124 13.44 -10.58 4.89
C LEU A 124 12.27 -11.27 5.59
N PRO A 125 12.26 -11.41 6.93
CA PRO A 125 11.08 -11.93 7.65
C PRO A 125 9.82 -11.12 7.43
N MET A 126 9.93 -9.78 7.34
CA MET A 126 8.81 -8.90 7.04
C MET A 126 8.23 -9.17 5.64
N HIS A 127 9.10 -9.34 4.62
CA HIS A 127 8.64 -9.64 3.27
C HIS A 127 8.01 -11.03 3.17
N VAL A 128 8.55 -12.04 3.85
CA VAL A 128 7.97 -13.39 3.91
C VAL A 128 6.58 -13.33 4.56
N TYR A 129 6.44 -12.65 5.70
CA TYR A 129 5.15 -12.44 6.36
C TYR A 129 4.14 -11.74 5.43
N LYS A 130 4.54 -10.63 4.80
CA LYS A 130 3.66 -9.87 3.91
C LYS A 130 3.24 -10.67 2.68
N CYS A 131 4.17 -11.40 2.06
CA CYS A 131 3.87 -12.27 0.93
C CYS A 131 2.81 -13.33 1.30
N PHE A 132 2.96 -13.97 2.46
CA PHE A 132 1.99 -14.94 2.98
C PHE A 132 0.62 -14.28 3.24
N MET A 133 0.58 -13.12 3.89
CA MET A 133 -0.67 -12.42 4.20
C MET A 133 -1.38 -11.97 2.93
N TYR A 134 -0.68 -11.36 1.98
CA TYR A 134 -1.28 -10.94 0.71
C TYR A 134 -1.80 -12.13 -0.10
N PHE A 135 -1.06 -13.23 -0.15
CA PHE A 135 -1.52 -14.45 -0.79
C PHE A 135 -2.81 -15.00 -0.16
N SER A 136 -2.85 -15.09 1.16
CA SER A 136 -4.04 -15.54 1.90
C SER A 136 -5.24 -14.63 1.69
N LEU A 137 -5.04 -13.31 1.76
CA LEU A 137 -6.09 -12.31 1.53
C LEU A 137 -6.59 -12.31 0.08
N THR A 138 -5.72 -12.60 -0.89
CA THR A 138 -6.10 -12.71 -2.30
C THR A 138 -6.98 -13.94 -2.54
N ILE A 139 -6.59 -15.11 -2.01
CA ILE A 139 -7.42 -16.33 -2.14
C ILE A 139 -8.79 -16.11 -1.49
N PHE A 140 -8.81 -15.56 -0.27
CA PHE A 140 -10.05 -15.29 0.43
C PHE A 140 -10.90 -14.25 -0.30
N GLY A 141 -10.29 -13.15 -0.75
CA GLY A 141 -10.97 -12.11 -1.53
C GLY A 141 -11.54 -12.64 -2.84
N TYR A 142 -10.78 -13.47 -3.57
CA TYR A 142 -11.29 -14.14 -4.76
C TYR A 142 -12.51 -15.03 -4.47
N TYR A 143 -12.44 -15.84 -3.42
CA TYR A 143 -13.56 -16.67 -2.99
C TYR A 143 -14.83 -15.86 -2.72
N VAL A 144 -14.70 -14.69 -2.08
CA VAL A 144 -15.82 -13.80 -1.76
C VAL A 144 -16.36 -13.03 -2.96
N LEU A 145 -15.48 -12.63 -3.91
CA LEU A 145 -15.83 -11.65 -4.93
C LEU A 145 -16.11 -12.23 -6.32
N LYS A 146 -15.59 -13.40 -6.66
CA LYS A 146 -15.56 -13.96 -8.04
C LYS A 146 -16.92 -14.03 -8.74
N ASP A 147 -17.98 -14.28 -7.98
CA ASP A 147 -19.34 -14.49 -8.52
C ASP A 147 -20.16 -13.19 -8.55
N LEU A 148 -19.61 -12.06 -8.07
CA LEU A 148 -20.30 -10.78 -8.12
C LEU A 148 -20.36 -10.23 -9.55
N ASN A 149 -21.50 -9.65 -9.89
CA ASN A 149 -21.77 -9.13 -11.23
C ASN A 149 -20.88 -7.95 -11.66
N PHE A 150 -20.23 -7.31 -10.71
CA PHE A 150 -19.30 -6.20 -10.93
C PHE A 150 -17.81 -6.60 -10.84
N PHE A 151 -17.49 -7.80 -10.33
CA PHE A 151 -16.10 -8.23 -10.25
C PHE A 151 -15.60 -8.59 -11.66
N PRO A 152 -14.57 -7.90 -12.19
CA PRO A 152 -14.20 -7.98 -13.59
C PRO A 152 -13.82 -9.39 -14.05
N LYS A 153 -14.31 -9.81 -15.22
CA LYS A 153 -13.92 -11.09 -15.84
C LYS A 153 -12.41 -11.19 -16.09
N SER A 154 -11.76 -10.07 -16.37
CA SER A 154 -10.30 -9.97 -16.52
C SER A 154 -9.52 -10.37 -15.27
N LEU A 155 -10.16 -10.37 -14.10
CA LEU A 155 -9.62 -10.84 -12.83
C LEU A 155 -10.18 -12.21 -12.43
N LEU A 156 -10.69 -12.99 -13.42
CA LEU A 156 -11.30 -14.30 -13.23
C LEU A 156 -12.65 -14.29 -12.50
N GLY A 157 -13.30 -13.13 -12.41
CA GLY A 157 -14.67 -13.01 -11.92
C GLY A 157 -15.71 -13.30 -13.02
N HIS A 158 -17.00 -13.29 -12.68
CA HIS A 158 -18.10 -13.56 -13.61
C HIS A 158 -18.74 -12.30 -14.17
N GLY A 159 -18.57 -11.16 -13.54
CA GLY A 159 -19.16 -9.90 -13.91
C GLY A 159 -18.26 -8.96 -14.70
N TRP A 160 -18.73 -7.72 -14.80
CA TRP A 160 -18.01 -6.61 -15.40
C TRP A 160 -18.28 -5.34 -14.61
N LEU A 161 -17.24 -4.56 -14.28
CA LEU A 161 -17.37 -3.33 -13.50
C LEU A 161 -18.46 -2.35 -14.01
N PRO A 162 -18.62 -2.06 -15.32
CA PRO A 162 -19.69 -1.21 -15.81
C PRO A 162 -21.11 -1.70 -15.47
N ASN A 163 -21.34 -3.00 -15.29
CA ASN A 163 -22.64 -3.54 -14.93
C ASN A 163 -23.17 -2.98 -13.61
N MET A 164 -22.30 -2.51 -12.72
CA MET A 164 -22.70 -1.88 -11.47
C MET A 164 -23.45 -0.55 -11.67
N PHE A 165 -23.30 0.08 -12.83
CA PHE A 165 -23.86 1.39 -13.13
C PHE A 165 -25.10 1.34 -14.04
N ILE A 166 -25.52 0.14 -14.49
CA ILE A 166 -26.66 -0.05 -15.43
C ILE A 166 -27.94 0.57 -14.88
N ASN A 167 -28.18 0.46 -13.57
CA ASN A 167 -29.40 0.98 -12.93
C ASN A 167 -29.27 2.45 -12.47
N GLY A 168 -28.16 3.11 -12.80
CA GLY A 168 -27.85 4.47 -12.37
C GLY A 168 -27.44 4.56 -10.90
N TYR A 169 -26.56 5.53 -10.58
CA TYR A 169 -26.15 5.85 -9.22
C TYR A 169 -27.24 6.63 -8.49
N PRO A 170 -27.56 6.40 -7.21
CA PRO A 170 -26.95 5.41 -6.30
C PRO A 170 -27.62 4.03 -6.31
N LYS A 171 -28.68 3.79 -7.09
CA LYS A 171 -29.40 2.49 -7.12
C LYS A 171 -28.49 1.33 -7.49
N SER A 172 -27.54 1.54 -8.38
CA SER A 172 -26.57 0.54 -8.82
C SER A 172 -25.64 0.05 -7.72
N PHE A 173 -25.52 0.78 -6.62
CA PHE A 173 -24.67 0.40 -5.47
C PHE A 173 -25.42 -0.44 -4.43
N PHE A 174 -26.75 -0.60 -4.55
CA PHE A 174 -27.50 -1.55 -3.73
C PHE A 174 -27.34 -2.96 -4.33
N PHE A 175 -26.34 -3.68 -3.88
CA PHE A 175 -26.10 -5.04 -4.32
C PHE A 175 -26.22 -6.02 -3.17
N TYR A 176 -26.56 -7.26 -3.48
CA TYR A 176 -26.53 -8.34 -2.50
C TYR A 176 -25.07 -8.61 -2.10
N LYS A 177 -24.75 -8.40 -0.85
CA LYS A 177 -23.45 -8.74 -0.29
C LYS A 177 -23.38 -10.25 -0.03
N PRO A 178 -22.42 -10.97 -0.61
CA PRO A 178 -22.25 -12.39 -0.32
C PRO A 178 -21.85 -12.60 1.15
N PRO A 179 -22.05 -13.81 1.70
CA PRO A 179 -21.53 -14.17 2.99
C PRO A 179 -20.02 -13.84 3.08
N LEU A 180 -19.59 -13.37 4.25
CA LEU A 180 -18.20 -12.99 4.52
C LEU A 180 -17.68 -11.74 3.81
N PHE A 181 -18.48 -11.03 3.00
CA PHE A 181 -18.04 -9.80 2.33
C PHE A 181 -17.58 -8.73 3.33
N ASP A 182 -18.42 -8.42 4.32
CA ASP A 182 -18.10 -7.42 5.34
C ASP A 182 -16.95 -7.88 6.24
N PHE A 183 -16.83 -9.18 6.51
CA PHE A 183 -15.70 -9.74 7.23
C PHE A 183 -14.39 -9.57 6.44
N TYR A 184 -14.36 -9.91 5.15
CA TYR A 184 -13.21 -9.69 4.27
C TYR A 184 -12.78 -8.22 4.27
N TYR A 185 -13.75 -7.32 4.16
CA TYR A 185 -13.51 -5.88 4.09
C TYR A 185 -12.86 -5.36 5.40
N GLN A 186 -13.39 -5.77 6.54
CA GLN A 186 -12.87 -5.40 7.86
C GLN A 186 -11.54 -6.08 8.19
N LEU A 187 -11.32 -7.29 7.71
CA LEU A 187 -10.03 -8.00 7.83
C LEU A 187 -8.93 -7.24 7.09
N CYS A 188 -9.20 -6.80 5.87
CA CYS A 188 -8.27 -5.97 5.09
C CYS A 188 -8.02 -4.62 5.77
N LEU A 189 -9.06 -3.96 6.28
CA LEU A 189 -8.92 -2.71 7.04
C LEU A 189 -8.00 -2.90 8.25
N ALA A 190 -8.19 -3.98 9.02
CA ALA A 190 -7.37 -4.29 10.18
C ALA A 190 -5.91 -4.57 9.80
N TYR A 191 -5.69 -5.27 8.68
CA TYR A 191 -4.36 -5.55 8.16
C TYR A 191 -3.62 -4.26 7.75
N PHE A 192 -4.24 -3.40 6.93
CA PHE A 192 -3.61 -2.15 6.49
C PHE A 192 -3.41 -1.16 7.65
N THR A 193 -4.34 -1.12 8.60
CA THR A 193 -4.19 -0.30 9.82
C THR A 193 -3.05 -0.80 10.69
N SER A 194 -2.92 -2.12 10.86
CA SER A 194 -1.77 -2.71 11.55
C SER A 194 -0.44 -2.35 10.86
N ASP A 195 -0.41 -2.39 9.52
CA ASP A 195 0.78 -2.00 8.74
C ASP A 195 1.12 -0.52 8.93
N LEU A 196 0.12 0.37 8.97
CA LEU A 196 0.32 1.79 9.25
C LEU A 196 0.86 2.02 10.66
N ILE A 197 0.31 1.35 11.69
CA ILE A 197 0.81 1.43 13.07
C ILE A 197 2.29 1.01 13.13
N TRP A 198 2.65 -0.08 12.46
CA TRP A 198 4.03 -0.53 12.41
C TRP A 198 4.95 0.44 11.67
N LEU A 199 4.48 1.06 10.59
CA LEU A 199 5.21 2.08 9.85
C LEU A 199 5.51 3.31 10.72
N LEU A 200 4.54 3.74 11.54
CA LEU A 200 4.65 4.96 12.34
C LEU A 200 5.49 4.77 13.61
N PHE A 201 5.32 3.63 14.30
CA PHE A 201 5.79 3.49 15.67
C PHE A 201 6.86 2.42 15.89
N ILE A 202 6.99 1.44 14.97
CA ILE A 202 7.83 0.27 15.20
C ILE A 202 8.98 0.19 14.21
N ASN A 203 8.73 0.45 12.93
CA ASN A 203 9.75 0.34 11.90
C ASN A 203 10.70 1.54 11.89
N GLU A 204 11.98 1.29 11.62
CA GLU A 204 12.93 2.37 11.31
C GLU A 204 12.45 3.13 10.05
N ARG A 205 12.51 4.46 10.10
CA ARG A 205 12.12 5.32 8.98
C ARG A 205 13.00 5.05 7.76
N GLN A 206 12.35 4.74 6.65
CA GLN A 206 12.98 4.47 5.36
C GLN A 206 12.90 5.70 4.46
N THR A 207 13.61 5.68 3.33
CA THR A 207 13.60 6.79 2.36
C THR A 207 12.24 7.02 1.71
N ASP A 208 11.43 5.96 1.62
CA ASP A 208 10.07 5.93 1.07
C ASP A 208 8.97 6.09 2.15
N PHE A 209 9.34 6.54 3.35
CA PHE A 209 8.43 6.66 4.49
C PHE A 209 7.19 7.53 4.16
N VAL A 210 7.41 8.69 3.53
CA VAL A 210 6.31 9.62 3.21
C VAL A 210 5.37 9.03 2.16
N ASP A 211 5.92 8.37 1.14
CA ASP A 211 5.12 7.71 0.11
C ASP A 211 4.27 6.59 0.69
N MET A 212 4.87 5.76 1.56
CA MET A 212 4.15 4.68 2.24
C MET A 212 3.11 5.21 3.23
N LEU A 213 3.40 6.30 3.95
CA LEU A 213 2.45 6.96 4.84
C LEU A 213 1.23 7.47 4.07
N LEU A 214 1.46 8.18 2.97
CA LEU A 214 0.38 8.69 2.11
C LEU A 214 -0.44 7.53 1.54
N HIS A 215 0.22 6.49 1.01
CA HIS A 215 -0.43 5.30 0.47
C HIS A 215 -1.36 4.62 1.50
N HIS A 216 -0.84 4.29 2.69
CA HIS A 216 -1.65 3.64 3.73
C HIS A 216 -2.79 4.53 4.21
N SER A 217 -2.55 5.83 4.37
CA SER A 217 -3.59 6.78 4.78
C SER A 217 -4.72 6.87 3.75
N CYS A 218 -4.39 6.97 2.46
CA CYS A 218 -5.37 6.95 1.38
C CYS A 218 -6.12 5.62 1.31
N THR A 219 -5.42 4.48 1.42
CA THR A 219 -6.03 3.15 1.37
C THR A 219 -7.03 2.94 2.51
N ILE A 220 -6.64 3.26 3.75
CA ILE A 220 -7.52 3.14 4.92
C ILE A 220 -8.75 4.05 4.77
N SER A 221 -8.54 5.29 4.32
CA SER A 221 -9.63 6.24 4.08
C SER A 221 -10.60 5.71 3.00
N LEU A 222 -10.07 5.19 1.89
CA LEU A 222 -10.89 4.58 0.84
C LEU A 222 -11.71 3.41 1.36
N ILE A 223 -11.13 2.51 2.16
CA ILE A 223 -11.85 1.36 2.75
C ILE A 223 -12.97 1.85 3.68
N VAL A 224 -12.67 2.75 4.62
CA VAL A 224 -13.66 3.23 5.60
C VAL A 224 -14.80 3.98 4.91
N PHE A 225 -14.48 4.96 4.07
CA PHE A 225 -15.50 5.81 3.47
C PHE A 225 -16.30 5.11 2.38
N SER A 226 -15.70 4.21 1.60
CA SER A 226 -16.45 3.39 0.65
C SER A 226 -17.45 2.46 1.36
N HIS A 227 -17.11 1.93 2.52
CA HIS A 227 -18.05 1.15 3.33
C HIS A 227 -19.22 2.00 3.83
N LEU A 228 -18.95 3.19 4.36
CA LEU A 228 -19.96 4.08 4.93
C LEU A 228 -20.89 4.72 3.88
N THR A 229 -20.49 4.75 2.61
CA THR A 229 -21.20 5.44 1.52
C THR A 229 -21.59 4.51 0.35
N HIS A 230 -21.64 3.21 0.59
CA HIS A 230 -22.05 2.18 -0.40
C HIS A 230 -21.18 2.07 -1.66
N TYR A 231 -19.98 2.63 -1.65
CA TYR A 231 -18.98 2.36 -2.69
C TYR A 231 -18.16 1.09 -2.41
N SER A 232 -18.64 0.21 -1.51
CA SER A 232 -17.91 -1.00 -1.12
C SER A 232 -17.77 -2.02 -2.26
N ASN A 233 -18.65 -1.99 -3.27
CA ASN A 233 -18.50 -2.74 -4.51
C ASN A 233 -17.23 -2.30 -5.27
N VAL A 234 -17.08 -1.02 -5.57
CA VAL A 234 -15.87 -0.47 -6.20
C VAL A 234 -14.67 -0.66 -5.26
N GLY A 235 -14.84 -0.32 -3.99
CA GLY A 235 -13.79 -0.44 -2.98
C GLY A 235 -13.25 -1.86 -2.86
N SER A 236 -14.09 -2.89 -2.94
CA SER A 236 -13.64 -4.29 -2.88
C SER A 236 -12.81 -4.70 -4.09
N VAL A 237 -13.14 -4.23 -5.29
CA VAL A 237 -12.36 -4.50 -6.51
C VAL A 237 -11.00 -3.80 -6.42
N VAL A 238 -10.99 -2.51 -6.07
CA VAL A 238 -9.75 -1.75 -5.90
C VAL A 238 -8.86 -2.40 -4.83
N LEU A 239 -9.44 -2.80 -3.71
CA LEU A 239 -8.76 -3.48 -2.62
C LEU A 239 -8.14 -4.81 -3.07
N PHE A 240 -8.89 -5.62 -3.81
CA PHE A 240 -8.41 -6.89 -4.35
C PHE A 240 -7.22 -6.70 -5.29
N LEU A 241 -7.28 -5.73 -6.22
CA LEU A 241 -6.18 -5.38 -7.11
C LEU A 241 -4.90 -5.01 -6.36
N HIS A 242 -5.05 -4.28 -5.25
CA HIS A 242 -3.92 -3.87 -4.42
C HIS A 242 -3.29 -5.05 -3.69
N ILE A 243 -4.10 -5.92 -3.13
CA ILE A 243 -3.64 -7.09 -2.38
C ILE A 243 -2.97 -8.09 -3.31
N GLU A 244 -3.56 -8.38 -4.47
CA GLU A 244 -3.04 -9.34 -5.43
C GLU A 244 -1.66 -8.93 -5.96
N SER A 245 -1.53 -7.69 -6.43
CA SER A 245 -0.27 -7.23 -7.01
C SER A 245 0.87 -7.15 -6.01
N ASP A 246 0.59 -6.95 -4.72
CA ASP A 246 1.59 -6.88 -3.66
C ASP A 246 2.23 -8.25 -3.34
N ILE A 247 1.60 -9.37 -3.75
CA ILE A 247 2.23 -10.70 -3.66
C ILE A 247 3.55 -10.70 -4.41
N LEU A 248 3.53 -10.30 -5.69
CA LEU A 248 4.74 -10.28 -6.53
C LEU A 248 5.76 -9.25 -6.06
N VAL A 249 5.32 -8.11 -5.52
CA VAL A 249 6.23 -7.11 -4.91
C VAL A 249 7.05 -7.75 -3.79
N HIS A 250 6.40 -8.43 -2.85
CA HIS A 250 7.10 -9.02 -1.71
C HIS A 250 7.85 -10.29 -2.08
N PHE A 251 7.31 -11.10 -2.97
CA PHE A 251 7.99 -12.29 -3.50
C PHE A 251 9.30 -11.93 -4.20
N THR A 252 9.28 -10.95 -5.11
CA THR A 252 10.50 -10.47 -5.78
C THR A 252 11.52 -9.94 -4.77
N ARG A 253 11.09 -9.18 -3.74
CA ARG A 253 11.99 -8.70 -2.69
C ARG A 253 12.62 -9.82 -1.87
N ILE A 254 11.91 -10.93 -1.62
CA ILE A 254 12.47 -12.14 -1.00
C ILE A 254 13.57 -12.71 -1.88
N LEU A 255 13.30 -12.91 -3.19
CA LEU A 255 14.28 -13.47 -4.12
C LEU A 255 15.55 -12.62 -4.23
N LEU A 256 15.42 -11.29 -4.22
CA LEU A 256 16.56 -10.37 -4.27
C LEU A 256 17.47 -10.46 -3.03
N GLN A 257 16.96 -10.96 -1.91
CA GLN A 257 17.69 -11.09 -0.64
C GLN A 257 18.25 -12.50 -0.39
N THR A 258 18.04 -13.45 -1.32
CA THR A 258 18.49 -14.84 -1.25
C THR A 258 19.52 -15.17 -2.32
N ASP A 259 20.22 -16.32 -2.19
CA ASP A 259 21.24 -16.81 -3.15
C ASP A 259 20.64 -17.55 -4.35
N ILE A 260 19.44 -17.19 -4.76
CA ILE A 260 18.79 -17.74 -5.96
C ILE A 260 19.46 -17.17 -7.23
N SER A 261 19.39 -17.91 -8.33
CA SER A 261 20.00 -17.52 -9.61
C SER A 261 19.51 -16.14 -10.10
N GLU A 262 20.37 -15.38 -10.71
CA GLU A 262 20.03 -14.05 -11.24
C GLU A 262 18.92 -14.13 -12.31
N ASN A 263 18.85 -15.24 -13.08
CA ASN A 263 17.79 -15.44 -14.07
C ASN A 263 16.39 -15.48 -13.41
N ILE A 264 16.25 -16.20 -12.28
CA ILE A 264 14.96 -16.25 -11.54
C ILE A 264 14.60 -14.88 -10.99
N LYS A 265 15.57 -14.12 -10.47
CA LYS A 265 15.34 -12.73 -10.01
C LYS A 265 14.88 -11.83 -11.14
N ASN A 266 15.50 -11.95 -12.31
CA ASN A 266 15.15 -11.17 -13.49
C ASN A 266 13.74 -11.52 -14.00
N ILE A 267 13.40 -12.80 -14.10
CA ILE A 267 12.04 -13.25 -14.47
C ILE A 267 11.01 -12.73 -13.47
N SER A 268 11.29 -12.83 -12.18
CA SER A 268 10.41 -12.30 -11.13
C SER A 268 10.22 -10.77 -11.24
N GLY A 269 11.28 -10.03 -11.55
CA GLY A 269 11.23 -8.59 -11.77
C GLY A 269 10.38 -8.20 -12.98
N ILE A 270 10.49 -8.94 -14.08
CA ILE A 270 9.67 -8.76 -15.29
C ILE A 270 8.20 -9.07 -14.97
N ALA A 271 7.92 -10.23 -14.34
CA ALA A 271 6.57 -10.63 -13.96
C ALA A 271 5.91 -9.61 -13.03
N LEU A 272 6.64 -9.11 -12.02
CA LEU A 272 6.21 -8.02 -11.16
C LEU A 272 5.84 -6.78 -11.97
N SER A 273 6.68 -6.35 -12.90
CA SER A 273 6.44 -5.13 -13.66
C SER A 273 5.22 -5.25 -14.57
N LEU A 274 5.03 -6.39 -15.23
CA LEU A 274 3.87 -6.66 -16.08
C LEU A 274 2.58 -6.71 -15.26
N ASN A 275 2.57 -7.43 -14.14
CA ASN A 275 1.41 -7.50 -13.26
C ASN A 275 1.07 -6.12 -12.65
N PHE A 276 2.08 -5.36 -12.23
CA PHE A 276 1.90 -4.03 -11.66
C PHE A 276 1.31 -3.05 -12.69
N ILE A 277 1.80 -3.05 -13.94
CA ILE A 277 1.26 -2.22 -15.02
C ILE A 277 -0.20 -2.62 -15.31
N TYR A 278 -0.45 -3.92 -15.41
CA TYR A 278 -1.80 -4.41 -15.69
C TYR A 278 -2.80 -4.02 -14.59
N THR A 279 -2.50 -4.34 -13.34
CA THR A 279 -3.45 -4.15 -12.23
C THR A 279 -3.54 -2.71 -11.75
N ARG A 280 -2.40 -2.02 -11.65
CA ARG A 280 -2.30 -0.69 -11.01
C ARG A 280 -2.39 0.48 -11.99
N ILE A 281 -2.11 0.26 -13.28
CA ILE A 281 -2.23 1.29 -14.30
C ILE A 281 -3.43 1.04 -15.20
N TYR A 282 -3.50 -0.13 -15.85
CA TYR A 282 -4.56 -0.40 -16.80
C TYR A 282 -5.92 -0.59 -16.11
N VAL A 283 -6.07 -1.60 -15.22
CA VAL A 283 -7.37 -1.92 -14.61
C VAL A 283 -7.83 -0.81 -13.64
N LEU A 284 -6.94 -0.27 -12.80
CA LEU A 284 -7.31 0.83 -11.90
C LEU A 284 -7.64 2.11 -12.68
N GLY A 285 -6.93 2.39 -13.78
CA GLY A 285 -7.24 3.50 -14.66
C GLY A 285 -8.63 3.36 -15.30
N ASP A 286 -8.99 2.15 -15.75
CA ASP A 286 -10.33 1.84 -16.27
C ASP A 286 -11.40 2.04 -15.18
N ILE A 287 -11.16 1.60 -13.95
CA ILE A 287 -12.07 1.83 -12.83
C ILE A 287 -12.30 3.34 -12.60
N ILE A 288 -11.25 4.13 -12.58
CA ILE A 288 -11.34 5.59 -12.40
C ILE A 288 -12.13 6.22 -13.56
N TYR A 289 -11.86 5.80 -14.79
CA TYR A 289 -12.57 6.27 -15.97
C TYR A 289 -14.06 5.93 -15.91
N VAL A 290 -14.39 4.69 -15.57
CA VAL A 290 -15.81 4.24 -15.42
C VAL A 290 -16.51 5.02 -14.32
N LEU A 291 -15.87 5.21 -13.15
CA LEU A 291 -16.41 6.04 -12.07
C LEU A 291 -16.68 7.47 -12.55
N TYR A 292 -15.71 8.10 -13.19
CA TYR A 292 -15.83 9.46 -13.66
C TYR A 292 -16.97 9.62 -14.69
N THR A 293 -17.14 8.63 -15.57
CA THR A 293 -18.11 8.69 -16.67
C THR A 293 -19.54 8.40 -16.22
N TYR A 294 -19.73 7.40 -15.34
CA TYR A 294 -21.06 6.87 -15.01
C TYR A 294 -21.63 7.38 -13.69
N VAL A 295 -20.79 7.85 -12.78
CA VAL A 295 -21.26 8.39 -11.50
C VAL A 295 -21.58 9.87 -11.63
N THR A 296 -22.78 10.25 -11.22
CA THR A 296 -23.17 11.67 -11.13
C THR A 296 -22.58 12.26 -9.86
N TRP A 297 -21.45 12.95 -9.98
CA TRP A 297 -20.73 13.56 -8.88
C TRP A 297 -21.50 14.74 -8.29
N LYS A 298 -22.28 14.50 -7.23
CA LYS A 298 -23.15 15.50 -6.61
C LYS A 298 -22.79 15.85 -5.17
N GLY A 299 -21.95 15.04 -4.52
CA GLY A 299 -21.66 15.18 -3.11
C GLY A 299 -20.17 15.28 -2.79
N THR A 300 -19.90 15.85 -1.62
CA THR A 300 -18.54 16.02 -1.09
C THR A 300 -17.79 14.70 -0.97
N VAL A 301 -18.48 13.60 -0.56
CA VAL A 301 -17.86 12.29 -0.39
C VAL A 301 -17.50 11.66 -1.74
N ASP A 302 -18.34 11.84 -2.76
CA ASP A 302 -18.10 11.29 -4.09
C ASP A 302 -16.78 11.84 -4.65
N TRP A 303 -16.60 13.17 -4.60
CA TRP A 303 -15.36 13.83 -5.00
C TRP A 303 -14.17 13.43 -4.14
N PHE A 304 -14.37 13.31 -2.84
CA PHE A 304 -13.29 12.89 -1.93
C PHE A 304 -12.75 11.50 -2.29
N LEU A 305 -13.63 10.51 -2.51
CA LEU A 305 -13.23 9.16 -2.90
C LEU A 305 -12.51 9.15 -4.25
N LEU A 306 -13.01 9.92 -5.22
CA LEU A 306 -12.34 10.04 -6.53
C LEU A 306 -10.96 10.66 -6.40
N ILE A 307 -10.82 11.75 -5.64
CA ILE A 307 -9.53 12.42 -5.41
C ILE A 307 -8.53 11.44 -4.77
N LEU A 308 -8.94 10.67 -3.76
CA LEU A 308 -8.06 9.67 -3.14
C LEU A 308 -7.61 8.60 -4.13
N LEU A 309 -8.53 8.10 -4.99
CA LEU A 309 -8.17 7.15 -6.04
C LEU A 309 -7.18 7.74 -7.05
N VAL A 310 -7.37 8.99 -7.44
CA VAL A 310 -6.46 9.70 -8.35
C VAL A 310 -5.08 9.90 -7.70
N ILE A 311 -5.02 10.24 -6.41
CA ILE A 311 -3.74 10.36 -5.68
C ILE A 311 -2.99 9.01 -5.70
N ILE A 312 -3.67 7.91 -5.34
CA ILE A 312 -3.07 6.58 -5.37
C ILE A 312 -2.62 6.23 -6.80
N TYR A 313 -3.41 6.55 -7.81
CA TYR A 313 -3.06 6.30 -9.21
C TYR A 313 -1.78 7.01 -9.63
N PHE A 314 -1.60 8.28 -9.27
CA PHE A 314 -0.36 9.00 -9.53
C PHE A 314 0.84 8.39 -8.80
N MET A 315 0.67 7.91 -7.58
CA MET A 315 1.73 7.17 -6.87
C MET A 315 2.11 5.89 -7.63
N HIS A 316 1.13 5.17 -8.16
CA HIS A 316 1.39 3.96 -8.95
C HIS A 316 2.12 4.27 -10.26
N ILE A 317 1.82 5.40 -10.93
CA ILE A 317 2.58 5.85 -12.11
C ILE A 317 4.06 6.05 -11.73
N ASN A 318 4.35 6.74 -10.62
CA ASN A 318 5.72 6.94 -10.16
C ASN A 318 6.44 5.61 -9.86
N TRP A 319 5.79 4.68 -9.19
CA TRP A 319 6.36 3.36 -8.92
C TRP A 319 6.56 2.54 -10.19
N THR A 320 5.65 2.66 -11.16
CA THR A 320 5.78 2.01 -12.48
C THR A 320 7.01 2.54 -13.22
N ILE A 321 7.24 3.85 -13.23
CA ILE A 321 8.43 4.45 -13.82
C ILE A 321 9.70 3.87 -13.17
N MET A 322 9.74 3.76 -11.84
CA MET A 322 10.86 3.17 -11.12
C MET A 322 11.07 1.68 -11.47
N LEU A 323 9.99 0.90 -11.66
CA LEU A 323 10.08 -0.49 -12.10
C LEU A 323 10.63 -0.58 -13.53
N ILE A 324 10.13 0.21 -14.46
CA ILE A 324 10.63 0.27 -15.84
C ILE A 324 12.11 0.63 -15.88
N GLN A 325 12.55 1.64 -15.09
CA GLN A 325 13.96 2.00 -15.00
C GLN A 325 14.85 0.83 -14.52
N LYS A 326 14.35 0.02 -13.58
CA LYS A 326 15.06 -1.19 -13.12
C LYS A 326 15.16 -2.25 -14.23
N ILE A 327 14.08 -2.46 -15.00
CA ILE A 327 14.07 -3.40 -16.13
C ILE A 327 15.05 -2.93 -17.24
N VAL A 328 15.02 -1.65 -17.60
CA VAL A 328 15.97 -1.08 -18.56
C VAL A 328 17.41 -1.22 -18.06
N GLY A 329 17.64 -0.97 -16.77
CA GLY A 329 18.95 -1.22 -16.15
C GLY A 329 19.40 -2.67 -16.27
N MET A 330 18.49 -3.63 -16.05
CA MET A 330 18.75 -5.06 -16.19
C MET A 330 19.12 -5.44 -17.64
N LEU A 331 18.37 -4.93 -18.62
CA LEU A 331 18.67 -5.15 -20.05
C LEU A 331 20.04 -4.59 -20.44
N ASN A 332 20.51 -3.55 -19.75
CA ASN A 332 21.85 -2.98 -19.90
C ASN A 332 22.91 -3.66 -19.01
N GLY A 333 22.67 -4.89 -18.54
CA GLY A 333 23.62 -5.70 -17.77
C GLY A 333 23.75 -5.31 -16.28
N LYS A 334 22.93 -4.40 -15.74
CA LYS A 334 22.95 -4.06 -14.31
C LYS A 334 22.14 -5.08 -13.53
N LYS A 335 22.67 -5.53 -12.38
CA LYS A 335 21.90 -6.41 -11.47
C LYS A 335 20.74 -5.66 -10.84
N ILE A 336 19.58 -6.31 -10.76
CA ILE A 336 18.45 -5.78 -10.01
C ILE A 336 18.81 -5.82 -8.52
N THR A 337 18.71 -4.67 -7.86
CA THR A 337 18.99 -4.54 -6.42
C THR A 337 17.78 -3.97 -5.70
N ASP A 338 17.57 -4.42 -4.44
CA ASP A 338 16.58 -3.82 -3.56
C ASP A 338 17.16 -2.55 -2.93
N ASN A 339 16.94 -1.42 -3.60
CA ASN A 339 17.40 -0.10 -3.13
C ASN A 339 16.40 0.58 -2.19
N SER A 340 15.30 -0.09 -1.83
CA SER A 340 14.32 0.47 -0.91
C SER A 340 14.96 0.71 0.46
N GLY A 341 15.16 1.96 0.79
CA GLY A 341 15.35 2.39 2.15
C GLY A 341 16.73 2.81 2.64
N TYR A 342 17.82 2.83 1.84
CA TYR A 342 19.08 3.43 2.27
C TYR A 342 19.88 3.96 1.08
N LYS A 343 20.13 5.28 1.09
CA LYS A 343 21.26 5.83 0.33
C LYS A 343 22.53 5.44 1.09
N ILE A 344 23.17 4.35 0.69
CA ILE A 344 24.56 4.11 1.09
C ILE A 344 25.34 5.26 0.45
N LYS A 345 25.87 6.16 1.27
CA LYS A 345 26.88 7.09 0.77
C LYS A 345 28.03 6.22 0.28
N GLN A 346 28.14 6.07 -1.04
CA GLN A 346 29.38 5.63 -1.63
C GLN A 346 30.41 6.69 -1.20
N LYS A 347 31.31 6.33 -0.31
CA LYS A 347 32.56 7.05 -0.13
C LYS A 347 33.30 6.86 -1.45
N GLN A 348 33.31 7.93 -2.24
CA GLN A 348 34.33 8.12 -3.28
C GLN A 348 35.70 8.25 -2.64
#